data_f7dfd8e82b8d330f80242e30e67a1874
#
_entry.id   f7dfd8e82b8d330f80242e30e67a1874
#
_cell.length_a   1.000
_cell.length_b   1.000
_cell.length_c   1.000
_cell.angle_alpha   90.00
_cell.angle_beta   90.00
_cell.angle_gamma   90.00
#
_symmetry.space_group_name_H-M   'P 1'
#
loop_
_entity.id
_entity.type
_entity.pdbx_description
1 polymer ?
#
loop_
_entity_poly.entity_id
_entity_poly.type
_entity_poly.pdbx_seq_one_letter_code
_entity_poly.pdbx_strand_id
1 'polypeptide(L)'
;LERMARGGIYDQVGGGFHRYSVDQKWLVPHFEKMLYDNGQLVEVYLTAQSIKPDAKDPQLYERVVREVCDYVLREMTDPTGTFWSAQDAEVDAKEGQNYVWTTEQIKAALKDDAQSALALKLYGLDQGSNFQDPHDRESTPVNVLFLPKRLDELAAELKLTMVQLLEQRAAINVKLKAVRDQRKQPRLDDKVLTSWNGLMIAGMAKAGRQLKEDRYTKAAAKAADYILADMRTPDGGLYRTMRQGKSKINGFLEDYSFFVHGLIEVHKATGDARYLAAAEELTNYASKKFASEGGGGGYYDTLADQSDLFVRVRSTYDGATPSGNGVMLHNLLSLYELTKNERYLKHAVIDLRAFSVPLRRQSVGMSHSLHALQRAIELAPKAFADGAVVAAKKLEPTEKAPVVVALDQAKADMSSGSAVIKVTIAIHKDFHINANKPGDDQVIPLVVKVEGVSDLQWTVKYPEAKKQKFSFADKPLEVHSGTIEIEITLKAGSDAKATKPRIIVSYQACNDDACLLPAEFVAPIVVEGLR
;
A
#
# COMPACT_ATOMS: atom_id res chain seq x y z
N LEU A 1 5.60 4.54 16.41
CA LEU A 1 6.96 4.67 15.86
C LEU A 1 8.00 4.70 16.99
N GLU A 2 7.85 5.53 18.04
CA GLU A 2 8.80 5.59 19.15
C GLU A 2 9.04 4.23 19.80
N ARG A 3 7.96 3.47 20.13
CA ARG A 3 8.10 2.11 20.70
C ARG A 3 8.79 1.13 19.78
N MET A 4 8.56 1.21 18.46
CA MET A 4 9.28 0.40 17.49
C MET A 4 10.78 0.75 17.48
N ALA A 5 11.13 2.03 17.44
CA ALA A 5 12.53 2.48 17.45
C ALA A 5 13.28 2.10 18.74
N ARG A 6 12.57 1.96 19.86
CA ARG A 6 13.14 1.54 21.15
C ARG A 6 13.08 0.04 21.40
N GLY A 7 12.22 -0.67 20.70
CA GLY A 7 12.05 -2.13 20.85
C GLY A 7 13.20 -2.92 20.22
N GLY A 8 13.18 -4.22 20.43
CA GLY A 8 14.14 -5.12 19.82
C GLY A 8 13.83 -5.44 18.35
N ILE A 9 12.66 -5.03 17.84
CA ILE A 9 12.38 -5.06 16.40
C ILE A 9 13.32 -4.14 15.60
N TYR A 10 13.89 -3.14 16.26
CA TYR A 10 14.95 -2.30 15.74
C TYR A 10 16.30 -2.79 16.25
N ASP A 11 17.24 -3.05 15.35
CA ASP A 11 18.60 -3.44 15.71
C ASP A 11 19.35 -2.26 16.34
N GLN A 12 19.44 -2.24 17.66
CA GLN A 12 20.01 -1.15 18.46
C GLN A 12 21.51 -0.94 18.22
N VAL A 13 22.21 -1.93 17.65
CA VAL A 13 23.67 -1.90 17.41
C VAL A 13 24.01 -1.59 15.96
N GLY A 14 23.35 -2.27 15.02
CA GLY A 14 23.68 -2.19 13.60
C GLY A 14 22.74 -1.35 12.77
N GLY A 15 21.60 -0.96 13.33
CA GLY A 15 20.52 -0.31 12.58
C GLY A 15 19.71 -1.26 11.72
N GLY A 16 18.66 -0.72 11.13
CA GLY A 16 17.68 -1.49 10.36
C GLY A 16 16.63 -2.19 11.21
N PHE A 17 15.47 -2.41 10.61
CA PHE A 17 14.34 -3.08 11.25
C PHE A 17 14.26 -4.54 10.85
N HIS A 18 13.95 -5.39 11.80
CA HIS A 18 13.50 -6.75 11.58
C HIS A 18 12.06 -6.76 11.05
N ARG A 19 11.66 -7.86 10.41
CA ARG A 19 10.44 -7.96 9.61
C ARG A 19 9.16 -7.72 10.40
N TYR A 20 8.98 -8.38 11.54
CA TYR A 20 7.83 -8.21 12.43
C TYR A 20 8.18 -8.57 13.87
N SER A 21 7.38 -8.09 14.83
CA SER A 21 7.48 -8.49 16.22
C SER A 21 6.59 -9.69 16.50
N VAL A 22 7.08 -10.64 17.27
CA VAL A 22 6.31 -11.81 17.72
C VAL A 22 5.56 -11.54 19.02
N ASP A 23 5.74 -10.35 19.63
CA ASP A 23 5.07 -9.90 20.83
C ASP A 23 4.41 -8.51 20.68
N GLN A 24 3.54 -8.15 21.61
CA GLN A 24 2.83 -6.87 21.61
C GLN A 24 3.68 -5.67 22.10
N LYS A 25 4.91 -5.91 22.56
CA LYS A 25 5.78 -4.89 23.15
C LYS A 25 6.86 -4.39 22.21
N TRP A 26 6.95 -4.95 20.99
CA TRP A 26 7.99 -4.72 20.00
C TRP A 26 9.39 -5.21 20.47
N LEU A 27 9.44 -6.17 21.40
CA LEU A 27 10.67 -6.62 22.03
C LEU A 27 11.34 -7.74 21.23
N VAL A 28 10.65 -8.85 21.02
CA VAL A 28 11.21 -10.02 20.33
C VAL A 28 10.76 -9.97 18.87
N PRO A 29 11.69 -9.81 17.92
CA PRO A 29 11.36 -9.86 16.52
C PRO A 29 11.47 -11.28 15.95
N HIS A 30 10.87 -11.51 14.79
CA HIS A 30 11.40 -12.47 13.82
C HIS A 30 12.62 -11.80 13.16
N PHE A 31 13.82 -12.37 13.39
CA PHE A 31 15.09 -11.68 13.15
C PHE A 31 15.48 -11.46 11.68
N GLU A 32 14.64 -11.83 10.73
CA GLU A 32 14.80 -11.53 9.31
C GLU A 32 14.74 -10.01 9.05
N LYS A 33 15.58 -9.49 8.16
CA LYS A 33 15.52 -8.07 7.75
C LYS A 33 15.22 -7.97 6.26
N MET A 34 14.10 -7.34 5.94
CA MET A 34 13.62 -7.19 4.56
C MET A 34 13.92 -5.79 4.03
N LEU A 35 14.35 -5.72 2.77
CA LEU A 35 14.61 -4.43 2.11
C LEU A 35 13.35 -3.56 2.03
N TYR A 36 12.20 -4.17 1.69
CA TYR A 36 10.94 -3.44 1.54
C TYR A 36 10.44 -2.82 2.83
N ASP A 37 10.64 -3.47 3.99
CA ASP A 37 10.28 -2.90 5.29
C ASP A 37 11.14 -1.68 5.61
N ASN A 38 12.45 -1.81 5.44
CA ASN A 38 13.40 -0.74 5.73
C ASN A 38 13.19 0.48 4.82
N GLY A 39 12.91 0.28 3.52
CA GLY A 39 12.62 1.38 2.59
C GLY A 39 11.38 2.17 2.99
N GLN A 40 10.29 1.48 3.30
CA GLN A 40 9.03 2.10 3.74
C GLN A 40 9.18 2.82 5.09
N LEU A 41 9.84 2.18 6.06
CA LEU A 41 10.04 2.77 7.38
C LEU A 41 10.89 4.04 7.32
N VAL A 42 11.89 4.13 6.45
CA VAL A 42 12.62 5.40 6.21
C VAL A 42 11.65 6.52 5.85
N GLU A 43 10.73 6.29 4.90
CA GLU A 43 9.75 7.32 4.52
C GLU A 43 8.78 7.67 5.65
N VAL A 44 8.32 6.67 6.40
CA VAL A 44 7.40 6.87 7.53
C VAL A 44 8.07 7.70 8.64
N TYR A 45 9.33 7.39 9.02
CA TYR A 45 10.05 8.14 10.03
C TYR A 45 10.38 9.57 9.59
N LEU A 46 10.73 9.78 8.31
CA LEU A 46 10.92 11.12 7.74
C LEU A 46 9.63 11.95 7.76
N THR A 47 8.51 11.32 7.45
CA THR A 47 7.20 11.98 7.49
C THR A 47 6.84 12.34 8.93
N ALA A 48 7.04 11.43 9.88
CA ALA A 48 6.79 11.69 11.31
C ALA A 48 7.66 12.84 11.84
N GLN A 49 8.94 12.88 11.45
CA GLN A 49 9.86 13.97 11.79
C GLN A 49 9.33 15.33 11.30
N SER A 50 8.77 15.37 10.09
CA SER A 50 8.25 16.61 9.49
C SER A 50 6.95 17.08 10.12
N ILE A 51 6.08 16.16 10.55
CA ILE A 51 4.76 16.49 11.11
C ILE A 51 4.88 16.89 12.59
N LYS A 52 5.55 16.05 13.37
CA LYS A 52 5.68 16.24 14.82
C LYS A 52 6.92 15.51 15.34
N PRO A 53 8.07 16.18 15.38
CA PRO A 53 9.24 15.64 16.05
C PRO A 53 8.94 15.40 17.52
N ASP A 54 9.56 14.38 18.12
CA ASP A 54 9.42 14.12 19.55
C ASP A 54 9.96 15.33 20.34
N ALA A 55 9.14 15.95 21.19
CA ALA A 55 9.53 17.14 21.93
C ALA A 55 10.68 16.89 22.94
N LYS A 56 10.87 15.63 23.37
CA LYS A 56 11.90 15.23 24.35
C LYS A 56 13.15 14.65 23.71
N ASP A 57 13.02 14.00 22.54
CA ASP A 57 14.13 13.57 21.69
C ASP A 57 13.83 13.98 20.23
N PRO A 58 14.02 15.27 19.90
CA PRO A 58 13.66 15.79 18.59
C PRO A 58 14.47 15.18 17.43
N GLN A 59 15.56 14.47 17.73
CA GLN A 59 16.40 13.80 16.74
C GLN A 59 16.13 12.28 16.64
N LEU A 60 15.19 11.74 17.40
CA LEU A 60 14.91 10.29 17.41
C LEU A 60 14.65 9.74 16.01
N TYR A 61 13.73 10.36 15.29
CA TYR A 61 13.30 9.86 13.98
C TYR A 61 14.39 10.06 12.92
N GLU A 62 15.07 11.20 12.95
CA GLU A 62 16.24 11.45 12.08
C GLU A 62 17.35 10.41 12.32
N ARG A 63 17.68 10.14 13.58
CA ARG A 63 18.68 9.15 13.95
C ARG A 63 18.32 7.76 13.43
N VAL A 64 17.06 7.31 13.60
CA VAL A 64 16.59 6.04 13.06
C VAL A 64 16.74 5.98 11.55
N VAL A 65 16.35 7.03 10.83
CA VAL A 65 16.52 7.11 9.37
C VAL A 65 17.98 6.96 8.95
N ARG A 66 18.88 7.70 9.60
CA ARG A 66 20.33 7.62 9.32
C ARG A 66 20.86 6.21 9.58
N GLU A 67 20.58 5.64 10.74
CA GLU A 67 21.03 4.29 11.12
C GLU A 67 20.46 3.20 10.18
N VAL A 68 19.21 3.34 9.68
CA VAL A 68 18.63 2.42 8.68
C VAL A 68 19.30 2.57 7.32
N CYS A 69 19.46 3.79 6.83
CA CYS A 69 20.14 4.02 5.54
C CYS A 69 21.60 3.52 5.60
N ASP A 70 22.30 3.76 6.70
CA ASP A 70 23.69 3.32 6.89
C ASP A 70 23.79 1.79 6.97
N TYR A 71 22.81 1.12 7.60
CA TYR A 71 22.69 -0.33 7.58
C TYR A 71 22.56 -0.86 6.13
N VAL A 72 21.65 -0.30 5.34
CA VAL A 72 21.43 -0.76 3.96
C VAL A 72 22.70 -0.53 3.11
N LEU A 73 23.34 0.62 3.25
CA LEU A 73 24.59 0.91 2.52
C LEU A 73 25.73 -0.04 2.90
N ARG A 74 25.82 -0.46 4.15
CA ARG A 74 26.89 -1.30 4.67
C ARG A 74 26.67 -2.79 4.43
N GLU A 75 25.41 -3.26 4.60
CA GLU A 75 25.11 -4.70 4.68
C GLU A 75 24.18 -5.22 3.57
N MET A 76 23.46 -4.34 2.88
CA MET A 76 22.46 -4.74 1.89
C MET A 76 22.72 -4.21 0.48
N THR A 77 23.93 -3.71 0.21
CA THR A 77 24.25 -3.10 -1.10
C THR A 77 25.06 -4.07 -1.96
N ASP A 78 24.56 -4.32 -3.17
CA ASP A 78 25.24 -5.07 -4.23
C ASP A 78 26.44 -4.27 -4.79
N PRO A 79 27.49 -4.92 -5.30
CA PRO A 79 28.62 -4.22 -5.96
C PRO A 79 28.20 -3.28 -7.10
N THR A 80 27.09 -3.54 -7.77
CA THR A 80 26.50 -2.67 -8.80
C THR A 80 25.96 -1.36 -8.23
N GLY A 81 25.62 -1.36 -6.93
CA GLY A 81 24.99 -0.26 -6.20
C GLY A 81 23.49 -0.42 -6.00
N THR A 82 22.90 -1.48 -6.52
CA THR A 82 21.52 -1.88 -6.17
C THR A 82 21.48 -2.53 -4.78
N PHE A 83 20.30 -2.83 -4.27
CA PHE A 83 20.13 -3.37 -2.93
C PHE A 83 19.64 -4.81 -2.97
N TRP A 84 20.26 -5.67 -2.17
CA TRP A 84 19.85 -7.05 -1.95
C TRP A 84 18.52 -7.14 -1.20
N SER A 85 17.82 -8.27 -1.35
CA SER A 85 16.43 -8.37 -0.91
C SER A 85 16.25 -8.61 0.59
N ALA A 86 17.05 -9.47 1.22
CA ALA A 86 16.83 -9.82 2.63
C ALA A 86 18.09 -10.39 3.31
N GLN A 87 18.14 -10.27 4.64
CA GLN A 87 18.98 -11.08 5.52
C GLN A 87 18.12 -12.08 6.26
N ASP A 88 18.59 -13.33 6.33
CA ASP A 88 17.91 -14.43 7.02
C ASP A 88 17.79 -14.17 8.53
N ALA A 89 16.80 -14.78 9.17
CA ALA A 89 16.65 -14.76 10.62
C ALA A 89 17.63 -15.66 11.34
N GLU A 90 18.14 -16.70 10.66
CA GLU A 90 18.83 -17.82 11.27
C GLU A 90 20.33 -17.85 10.95
N VAL A 91 21.08 -18.37 11.93
CA VAL A 91 22.45 -18.82 11.77
C VAL A 91 22.52 -20.21 12.40
N ASP A 92 23.00 -21.23 11.64
CA ASP A 92 23.08 -22.62 12.09
C ASP A 92 21.74 -23.15 12.63
N ALA A 93 20.62 -22.84 11.93
CA ALA A 93 19.25 -23.20 12.32
C ALA A 93 18.83 -22.65 13.71
N LYS A 94 19.46 -21.58 14.18
CA LYS A 94 19.09 -20.86 15.40
C LYS A 94 18.71 -19.44 15.06
N GLU A 95 17.46 -19.09 15.36
CA GLU A 95 16.93 -17.76 15.10
C GLU A 95 17.55 -16.71 16.02
N GLY A 96 17.92 -15.56 15.48
CA GLY A 96 18.46 -14.43 16.23
C GLY A 96 19.89 -14.59 16.75
N GLN A 97 20.56 -15.72 16.51
CA GLN A 97 21.89 -16.02 17.09
C GLN A 97 22.94 -14.93 16.85
N ASN A 98 22.88 -14.23 15.72
CA ASN A 98 23.78 -13.12 15.42
C ASN A 98 23.50 -11.89 16.28
N TYR A 99 22.23 -11.64 16.65
CA TYR A 99 21.74 -10.40 17.24
C TYR A 99 21.64 -10.39 18.76
N VAL A 100 21.49 -11.58 19.38
CA VAL A 100 21.31 -11.70 20.83
C VAL A 100 22.63 -11.68 21.60
N TRP A 101 22.55 -11.28 22.88
CA TRP A 101 23.71 -11.08 23.73
C TRP A 101 23.48 -11.63 25.13
N THR A 102 24.55 -12.12 25.77
CA THR A 102 24.59 -12.28 27.24
C THR A 102 25.31 -11.09 27.89
N THR A 103 25.12 -10.93 29.18
CA THR A 103 25.82 -9.92 29.98
C THR A 103 27.35 -10.08 29.89
N GLU A 104 27.84 -11.34 29.90
CA GLU A 104 29.26 -11.69 29.81
C GLU A 104 29.84 -11.31 28.46
N GLN A 105 29.08 -11.53 27.37
CA GLN A 105 29.51 -11.14 26.02
C GLN A 105 29.63 -9.62 25.88
N ILE A 106 28.69 -8.82 26.45
CA ILE A 106 28.79 -7.36 26.47
C ILE A 106 30.04 -6.90 27.21
N LYS A 107 30.29 -7.43 28.43
CA LYS A 107 31.48 -7.07 29.23
C LYS A 107 32.77 -7.43 28.49
N ALA A 108 32.84 -8.63 27.90
CA ALA A 108 34.00 -9.08 27.14
C ALA A 108 34.25 -8.23 25.88
N ALA A 109 33.22 -7.75 25.23
CA ALA A 109 33.31 -6.89 24.06
C ALA A 109 33.82 -5.48 24.40
N LEU A 110 33.35 -4.89 25.49
CA LEU A 110 33.65 -3.51 25.86
C LEU A 110 34.99 -3.36 26.60
N LYS A 111 35.37 -4.33 27.42
CA LYS A 111 36.63 -4.36 28.22
C LYS A 111 36.83 -3.10 29.07
N ASP A 112 35.74 -2.49 29.51
CA ASP A 112 35.67 -1.25 30.29
C ASP A 112 34.46 -1.35 31.22
N ASP A 113 34.67 -1.25 32.52
CA ASP A 113 33.62 -1.45 33.51
C ASP A 113 32.52 -0.35 33.43
N ALA A 114 32.93 0.90 33.20
CA ALA A 114 31.98 2.01 33.11
C ALA A 114 31.13 1.92 31.84
N GLN A 115 31.74 1.62 30.69
CA GLN A 115 31.00 1.38 29.44
C GLN A 115 30.13 0.13 29.55
N SER A 116 30.60 -0.93 30.20
CA SER A 116 29.81 -2.14 30.44
C SER A 116 28.58 -1.85 31.31
N ALA A 117 28.75 -1.16 32.42
CA ALA A 117 27.64 -0.77 33.28
C ALA A 117 26.60 0.09 32.53
N LEU A 118 27.07 1.06 31.73
CA LEU A 118 26.20 1.88 30.89
C LEU A 118 25.47 1.03 29.83
N ALA A 119 26.16 0.14 29.13
CA ALA A 119 25.56 -0.70 28.09
C ALA A 119 24.49 -1.65 28.65
N LEU A 120 24.73 -2.27 29.82
CA LEU A 120 23.76 -3.14 30.47
C LEU A 120 22.48 -2.38 30.82
N LYS A 121 22.61 -1.16 31.32
CA LYS A 121 21.48 -0.31 31.66
C LYS A 121 20.76 0.25 30.42
N LEU A 122 21.54 0.68 29.44
CA LEU A 122 21.05 1.23 28.16
C LEU A 122 20.19 0.23 27.40
N TYR A 123 20.62 -1.03 27.35
CA TYR A 123 20.01 -2.09 26.56
C TYR A 123 19.20 -3.11 27.37
N GLY A 124 18.90 -2.84 28.64
CA GLY A 124 17.99 -3.62 29.47
C GLY A 124 18.53 -4.94 29.96
N LEU A 125 19.86 -5.21 29.87
CA LEU A 125 20.44 -6.45 30.36
C LEU A 125 20.52 -6.51 31.90
N ASP A 126 20.43 -5.36 32.58
CA ASP A 126 20.33 -5.27 34.04
C ASP A 126 18.98 -5.75 34.58
N GLN A 127 17.98 -5.99 33.73
CA GLN A 127 16.65 -6.47 34.09
C GLN A 127 16.52 -8.01 34.00
N GLY A 128 17.62 -8.71 33.69
CA GLY A 128 17.64 -10.15 33.44
C GLY A 128 17.48 -10.49 31.97
N SER A 129 17.46 -11.80 31.68
CA SER A 129 17.30 -12.32 30.31
C SER A 129 15.86 -12.10 29.82
N ASN A 130 15.71 -11.74 28.54
CA ASN A 130 14.41 -11.43 27.94
C ASN A 130 14.06 -12.31 26.73
N PHE A 131 14.94 -13.22 26.34
CA PHE A 131 14.74 -14.13 25.23
C PHE A 131 15.33 -15.51 25.50
N GLN A 132 14.58 -16.53 25.14
CA GLN A 132 15.02 -17.92 25.06
C GLN A 132 14.45 -18.51 23.77
N ASP A 133 15.24 -19.27 23.04
CA ASP A 133 14.80 -19.89 21.80
C ASP A 133 13.59 -20.82 22.08
N PRO A 134 12.43 -20.57 21.48
CA PRO A 134 11.23 -21.38 21.70
C PRO A 134 11.39 -22.82 21.18
N HIS A 135 12.33 -23.06 20.27
CA HIS A 135 12.64 -24.37 19.69
C HIS A 135 13.73 -25.13 20.45
N ASP A 136 14.48 -24.46 21.34
CA ASP A 136 15.52 -25.05 22.20
C ASP A 136 15.34 -24.57 23.64
N ARG A 137 14.49 -25.28 24.39
CA ARG A 137 14.18 -24.95 25.80
C ARG A 137 15.36 -25.17 26.76
N GLU A 138 16.38 -25.87 26.34
CA GLU A 138 17.60 -26.07 27.12
C GLU A 138 18.68 -25.04 26.81
N SER A 139 18.42 -24.16 25.81
CA SER A 139 19.33 -23.07 25.47
C SER A 139 19.49 -22.08 26.62
N THR A 140 20.69 -21.52 26.75
CA THR A 140 20.98 -20.48 27.72
C THR A 140 20.13 -19.24 27.41
N PRO A 141 19.36 -18.69 28.37
CA PRO A 141 18.65 -17.47 28.20
C PRO A 141 19.58 -16.30 27.85
N VAL A 142 19.17 -15.47 26.86
CA VAL A 142 19.94 -14.37 26.30
C VAL A 142 19.11 -13.09 26.25
N ASN A 143 19.63 -12.05 25.65
CA ASN A 143 18.91 -10.78 25.54
C ASN A 143 18.85 -10.30 24.08
N VAL A 144 17.65 -9.94 23.66
CA VAL A 144 17.42 -8.99 22.57
C VAL A 144 17.65 -7.61 23.14
N LEU A 145 18.48 -6.81 22.47
CA LEU A 145 18.79 -5.45 22.92
C LEU A 145 17.65 -4.49 22.59
N PHE A 146 17.20 -3.72 23.56
CA PHE A 146 16.16 -2.71 23.41
C PHE A 146 16.42 -1.54 24.36
N LEU A 147 15.74 -0.43 24.19
CA LEU A 147 15.84 0.72 25.11
C LEU A 147 14.68 0.69 26.10
N PRO A 148 14.86 0.19 27.34
CA PRO A 148 13.80 0.09 28.34
C PRO A 148 13.29 1.48 28.76
N LYS A 149 14.18 2.48 28.76
CA LYS A 149 13.87 3.88 29.04
C LYS A 149 14.08 4.76 27.83
N ARG A 150 13.44 5.88 27.78
CA ARG A 150 13.76 6.94 26.82
C ARG A 150 15.17 7.45 27.09
N LEU A 151 15.87 7.89 26.05
CA LEU A 151 17.24 8.36 26.21
C LEU A 151 17.32 9.64 27.04
N ASP A 152 16.32 10.54 26.97
CA ASP A 152 16.26 11.72 27.80
C ASP A 152 16.07 11.38 29.30
N GLU A 153 15.26 10.38 29.62
CA GLU A 153 15.08 9.89 30.99
C GLU A 153 16.37 9.23 31.52
N LEU A 154 17.02 8.44 30.69
CA LEU A 154 18.27 7.79 31.05
C LEU A 154 19.41 8.81 31.22
N ALA A 155 19.50 9.81 30.35
CA ALA A 155 20.47 10.89 30.48
C ALA A 155 20.29 11.66 31.80
N ALA A 156 19.06 12.01 32.15
CA ALA A 156 18.74 12.68 33.41
C ALA A 156 19.13 11.82 34.62
N GLU A 157 18.81 10.53 34.62
CA GLU A 157 19.17 9.59 35.68
C GLU A 157 20.69 9.46 35.89
N LEU A 158 21.43 9.44 34.77
CA LEU A 158 22.89 9.34 34.79
C LEU A 158 23.59 10.68 34.97
N LYS A 159 22.83 11.78 35.07
CA LYS A 159 23.35 13.17 35.14
C LYS A 159 24.24 13.51 33.92
N LEU A 160 23.88 13.01 32.74
CA LEU A 160 24.52 13.30 31.46
C LEU A 160 23.65 14.22 30.63
N THR A 161 24.27 14.95 29.72
CA THR A 161 23.53 15.60 28.63
C THR A 161 23.14 14.54 27.57
N MET A 162 22.09 14.82 26.77
CA MET A 162 21.73 13.95 25.65
C MET A 162 22.91 13.72 24.69
N VAL A 163 23.70 14.75 24.42
CA VAL A 163 24.89 14.67 23.55
C VAL A 163 25.90 13.65 24.11
N GLN A 164 26.24 13.79 25.40
CA GLN A 164 27.16 12.86 26.07
C GLN A 164 26.64 11.41 26.05
N LEU A 165 25.35 11.18 26.30
CA LEU A 165 24.77 9.84 26.26
C LEU A 165 24.81 9.26 24.83
N LEU A 166 24.48 10.06 23.82
CA LEU A 166 24.52 9.61 22.42
C LEU A 166 25.94 9.31 21.94
N GLU A 167 26.94 10.10 22.34
CA GLU A 167 28.37 9.84 22.06
C GLU A 167 28.83 8.53 22.70
N GLN A 168 28.47 8.29 23.97
CA GLN A 168 28.79 7.06 24.66
C GLN A 168 28.08 5.84 24.01
N ARG A 169 26.79 5.98 23.67
CA ARG A 169 26.05 4.95 22.92
C ARG A 169 26.74 4.62 21.58
N ALA A 170 27.13 5.63 20.84
CA ALA A 170 27.83 5.44 19.57
C ALA A 170 29.15 4.67 19.76
N ALA A 171 29.97 5.04 20.76
CA ALA A 171 31.23 4.37 21.06
C ALA A 171 31.01 2.90 21.51
N ILE A 172 29.97 2.63 22.31
CA ILE A 172 29.55 1.27 22.70
C ILE A 172 29.16 0.48 21.45
N ASN A 173 28.30 1.04 20.60
CA ASN A 173 27.79 0.37 19.41
C ASN A 173 28.89 0.00 18.42
N VAL A 174 29.90 0.85 18.23
CA VAL A 174 31.09 0.55 17.40
C VAL A 174 31.80 -0.71 17.90
N LYS A 175 32.01 -0.82 19.20
CA LYS A 175 32.68 -2.00 19.80
C LYS A 175 31.82 -3.27 19.71
N LEU A 176 30.53 -3.16 20.03
CA LEU A 176 29.61 -4.30 19.94
C LEU A 176 29.45 -4.76 18.49
N LYS A 177 29.33 -3.83 17.54
CA LYS A 177 29.27 -4.14 16.10
C LYS A 177 30.52 -4.87 15.64
N ALA A 178 31.71 -4.41 16.02
CA ALA A 178 32.98 -5.05 15.66
C ALA A 178 33.08 -6.50 16.16
N VAL A 179 32.57 -6.79 17.36
CA VAL A 179 32.49 -8.17 17.88
C VAL A 179 31.43 -9.00 17.15
N ARG A 180 30.24 -8.41 16.90
CA ARG A 180 29.17 -9.07 16.17
C ARG A 180 29.55 -9.43 14.75
N ASP A 181 30.31 -8.59 14.07
CA ASP A 181 30.78 -8.82 12.69
C ASP A 181 31.75 -10.02 12.59
N GLN A 182 32.37 -10.42 13.69
CA GLN A 182 33.19 -11.65 13.75
C GLN A 182 32.38 -12.92 13.96
N ARG A 183 31.10 -12.80 14.34
CA ARG A 183 30.20 -13.95 14.43
C ARG A 183 29.88 -14.46 13.03
N LYS A 184 29.41 -15.69 12.92
CA LYS A 184 28.81 -16.17 11.67
C LYS A 184 27.62 -15.30 11.32
N GLN A 185 27.61 -14.77 10.09
CA GLN A 185 26.56 -13.84 9.65
C GLN A 185 25.34 -14.61 9.15
N PRO A 186 24.12 -14.02 9.29
CA PRO A 186 22.92 -14.54 8.64
C PRO A 186 23.12 -14.62 7.12
N ARG A 187 22.46 -15.59 6.50
CA ARG A 187 22.51 -15.73 5.05
C ARG A 187 21.86 -14.53 4.37
N LEU A 188 22.52 -14.03 3.33
CA LEU A 188 22.02 -12.94 2.52
C LEU A 188 21.27 -13.50 1.32
N ASP A 189 20.05 -13.03 1.07
CA ASP A 189 19.35 -13.25 -0.17
C ASP A 189 19.83 -12.18 -1.17
N ASP A 190 20.78 -12.55 -2.01
CA ASP A 190 21.50 -11.70 -2.96
C ASP A 190 20.71 -11.38 -4.25
N LYS A 191 19.39 -11.64 -4.26
CA LYS A 191 18.52 -11.18 -5.34
C LYS A 191 18.30 -9.67 -5.25
N VAL A 192 18.28 -9.02 -6.40
CA VAL A 192 17.82 -7.65 -6.58
C VAL A 192 16.40 -7.69 -7.14
N LEU A 193 15.43 -7.24 -6.37
CA LEU A 193 14.04 -7.15 -6.80
C LEU A 193 13.71 -5.70 -7.17
N THR A 194 13.19 -5.49 -8.38
CA THR A 194 12.92 -4.13 -8.89
C THR A 194 11.96 -3.36 -8.00
N SER A 195 10.86 -4.00 -7.55
CA SER A 195 9.88 -3.39 -6.67
C SER A 195 10.50 -2.97 -5.32
N TRP A 196 11.23 -3.88 -4.66
CA TRP A 196 11.81 -3.58 -3.35
C TRP A 196 12.93 -2.53 -3.42
N ASN A 197 13.71 -2.56 -4.51
CA ASN A 197 14.65 -1.48 -4.79
C ASN A 197 13.95 -0.15 -5.02
N GLY A 198 12.80 -0.13 -5.71
CA GLY A 198 11.99 1.07 -5.88
C GLY A 198 11.63 1.74 -4.55
N LEU A 199 11.17 0.95 -3.56
CA LEU A 199 10.86 1.44 -2.22
C LEU A 199 12.09 1.97 -1.48
N MET A 200 13.23 1.26 -1.56
CA MET A 200 14.45 1.69 -0.88
C MET A 200 15.08 2.92 -1.55
N ILE A 201 15.06 2.98 -2.88
CA ILE A 201 15.48 4.15 -3.66
C ILE A 201 14.67 5.38 -3.25
N ALA A 202 13.34 5.25 -3.13
CA ALA A 202 12.48 6.34 -2.68
C ALA A 202 12.85 6.81 -1.27
N GLY A 203 12.98 5.88 -0.32
CA GLY A 203 13.39 6.18 1.05
C GLY A 203 14.74 6.88 1.12
N MET A 204 15.76 6.35 0.41
CA MET A 204 17.11 6.95 0.38
C MET A 204 17.15 8.34 -0.28
N ALA A 205 16.46 8.52 -1.41
CA ALA A 205 16.40 9.81 -2.10
C ALA A 205 15.72 10.88 -1.23
N LYS A 206 14.62 10.51 -0.56
CA LYS A 206 13.91 11.39 0.37
C LYS A 206 14.75 11.71 1.60
N ALA A 207 15.47 10.71 2.16
CA ALA A 207 16.39 10.90 3.27
C ALA A 207 17.53 11.86 2.89
N GLY A 208 18.17 11.62 1.74
CA GLY A 208 19.24 12.48 1.25
C GLY A 208 18.82 13.93 1.09
N ARG A 209 17.63 14.17 0.52
CA ARG A 209 17.06 15.51 0.33
C ARG A 209 16.70 16.19 1.66
N GLN A 210 15.97 15.50 2.55
CA GLN A 210 15.46 16.11 3.78
C GLN A 210 16.55 16.29 4.85
N LEU A 211 17.46 15.33 4.96
CA LEU A 211 18.56 15.36 5.92
C LEU A 211 19.82 16.05 5.38
N LYS A 212 19.79 16.52 4.12
CA LYS A 212 20.93 17.12 3.41
C LYS A 212 22.16 16.21 3.41
N GLU A 213 21.94 14.93 3.09
CA GLU A 213 22.96 13.88 3.15
C GLU A 213 23.19 13.30 1.75
N ASP A 214 24.12 13.87 1.03
CA ASP A 214 24.42 13.57 -0.38
C ASP A 214 24.69 12.08 -0.65
N ARG A 215 25.29 11.36 0.31
CA ARG A 215 25.63 9.94 0.11
C ARG A 215 24.37 9.07 -0.09
N TYR A 216 23.25 9.41 0.55
CA TYR A 216 21.98 8.70 0.36
C TYR A 216 21.37 9.01 -1.00
N THR A 217 21.40 10.29 -1.42
CA THR A 217 20.96 10.68 -2.77
C THR A 217 21.78 9.98 -3.85
N LYS A 218 23.12 9.94 -3.70
CA LYS A 218 24.01 9.27 -4.65
C LYS A 218 23.77 7.76 -4.72
N ALA A 219 23.52 7.12 -3.58
CA ALA A 219 23.19 5.69 -3.54
C ALA A 219 21.86 5.39 -4.25
N ALA A 220 20.83 6.18 -3.97
CA ALA A 220 19.54 6.07 -4.65
C ALA A 220 19.67 6.25 -6.17
N ALA A 221 20.39 7.27 -6.60
CA ALA A 221 20.64 7.56 -8.01
C ALA A 221 21.40 6.41 -8.69
N LYS A 222 22.46 5.89 -8.05
CA LYS A 222 23.26 4.77 -8.59
C LYS A 222 22.42 3.50 -8.76
N ALA A 223 21.57 3.17 -7.79
CA ALA A 223 20.68 2.02 -7.87
C ALA A 223 19.63 2.21 -8.98
N ALA A 224 19.06 3.41 -9.11
CA ALA A 224 18.12 3.75 -10.17
C ALA A 224 18.76 3.67 -11.56
N ASP A 225 19.96 4.22 -11.73
CA ASP A 225 20.69 4.18 -12.99
C ASP A 225 20.98 2.73 -13.44
N TYR A 226 21.40 1.86 -12.52
CA TYR A 226 21.63 0.45 -12.85
C TYR A 226 20.34 -0.25 -13.31
N ILE A 227 19.22 -0.05 -12.61
CA ILE A 227 17.94 -0.66 -13.01
C ILE A 227 17.50 -0.14 -14.38
N LEU A 228 17.67 1.14 -14.67
CA LEU A 228 17.35 1.75 -15.97
C LEU A 228 18.25 1.24 -17.10
N ALA A 229 19.51 0.87 -16.82
CA ALA A 229 20.46 0.39 -17.83
C ALA A 229 20.35 -1.13 -18.05
N ASP A 230 20.29 -1.93 -16.96
CA ASP A 230 20.57 -3.36 -17.00
C ASP A 230 19.36 -4.25 -16.65
N MET A 231 18.26 -3.65 -16.17
CA MET A 231 17.03 -4.38 -15.82
C MET A 231 15.83 -3.99 -16.70
N ARG A 232 16.08 -3.46 -17.91
CA ARG A 232 15.04 -3.17 -18.91
C ARG A 232 14.84 -4.36 -19.84
N THR A 233 13.58 -4.64 -20.17
CA THR A 233 13.25 -5.61 -21.22
C THR A 233 13.46 -5.01 -22.62
N PRO A 234 13.67 -5.81 -23.68
CA PRO A 234 13.89 -5.29 -25.04
C PRO A 234 12.75 -4.42 -25.58
N ASP A 235 11.52 -4.61 -25.10
CA ASP A 235 10.34 -3.80 -25.47
C ASP A 235 10.14 -2.56 -24.60
N GLY A 236 11.12 -2.23 -23.74
CA GLY A 236 11.10 -1.05 -22.88
C GLY A 236 10.42 -1.25 -21.52
N GLY A 237 10.04 -2.46 -21.16
CA GLY A 237 9.54 -2.80 -19.83
C GLY A 237 10.63 -2.98 -18.79
N LEU A 238 10.29 -3.60 -17.66
CA LEU A 238 11.20 -3.94 -16.57
C LEU A 238 11.26 -5.45 -16.35
N TYR A 239 12.44 -5.95 -16.00
CA TYR A 239 12.57 -7.26 -15.36
C TYR A 239 12.27 -7.13 -13.86
N ARG A 240 11.64 -8.20 -13.31
CA ARG A 240 11.29 -8.29 -11.88
C ARG A 240 12.52 -8.48 -11.00
N THR A 241 13.43 -9.35 -11.40
CA THR A 241 14.55 -9.77 -10.56
C THR A 241 15.86 -9.83 -11.34
N MET A 242 16.95 -9.54 -10.65
CA MET A 242 18.31 -9.78 -11.11
C MET A 242 19.09 -10.50 -10.00
N ARG A 243 19.94 -11.42 -10.42
CA ARG A 243 20.92 -12.10 -9.56
C ARG A 243 22.18 -12.39 -10.35
N GLN A 244 23.33 -12.01 -9.81
CA GLN A 244 24.64 -12.23 -10.46
C GLN A 244 24.68 -11.71 -11.91
N GLY A 245 24.15 -10.51 -12.13
CA GLY A 245 24.10 -9.85 -13.44
C GLY A 245 23.12 -10.44 -14.45
N LYS A 246 22.25 -11.37 -14.04
CA LYS A 246 21.23 -11.99 -14.92
C LYS A 246 19.83 -11.55 -14.51
N SER A 247 19.24 -10.68 -15.31
CA SER A 247 17.86 -10.24 -15.16
C SER A 247 16.88 -11.28 -15.71
N LYS A 248 15.78 -11.52 -14.99
CA LYS A 248 14.77 -12.53 -15.33
C LYS A 248 13.36 -12.08 -14.91
N ILE A 249 12.36 -12.72 -15.50
CA ILE A 249 10.94 -12.56 -15.24
C ILE A 249 10.50 -11.15 -15.59
N ASN A 250 9.51 -11.01 -16.46
CA ASN A 250 8.90 -9.72 -16.75
C ASN A 250 8.28 -9.12 -15.49
N GLY A 251 8.45 -7.82 -15.31
CA GLY A 251 7.96 -7.11 -14.15
C GLY A 251 6.45 -7.16 -14.02
N PHE A 252 5.97 -7.20 -12.78
CA PHE A 252 4.57 -7.05 -12.40
C PHE A 252 4.25 -5.58 -12.14
N LEU A 253 2.99 -5.22 -11.96
CA LEU A 253 2.59 -3.84 -11.70
C LEU A 253 3.38 -3.19 -10.56
N GLU A 254 3.64 -3.93 -9.48
CA GLU A 254 4.39 -3.42 -8.33
C GLU A 254 5.84 -3.03 -8.68
N ASP A 255 6.48 -3.75 -9.63
CA ASP A 255 7.82 -3.41 -10.07
C ASP A 255 7.85 -2.05 -10.77
N TYR A 256 6.82 -1.75 -11.56
CA TYR A 256 6.68 -0.43 -12.19
C TYR A 256 6.28 0.65 -11.19
N SER A 257 5.25 0.40 -10.39
CA SER A 257 4.71 1.44 -9.50
C SER A 257 5.73 1.86 -8.43
N PHE A 258 6.45 0.91 -7.81
CA PHE A 258 7.41 1.23 -6.78
C PHE A 258 8.70 1.83 -7.36
N PHE A 259 9.15 1.36 -8.52
CA PHE A 259 10.31 1.95 -9.16
C PHE A 259 10.03 3.36 -9.71
N VAL A 260 8.87 3.60 -10.29
CA VAL A 260 8.42 4.95 -10.69
C VAL A 260 8.38 5.89 -9.48
N HIS A 261 7.88 5.43 -8.32
CA HIS A 261 7.95 6.20 -7.07
C HIS A 261 9.40 6.53 -6.71
N GLY A 262 10.31 5.56 -6.77
CA GLY A 262 11.75 5.77 -6.57
C GLY A 262 12.33 6.82 -7.50
N LEU A 263 12.04 6.74 -8.81
CA LEU A 263 12.51 7.70 -9.82
C LEU A 263 12.00 9.13 -9.55
N ILE A 264 10.74 9.26 -9.16
CA ILE A 264 10.15 10.57 -8.80
C ILE A 264 10.90 11.18 -7.61
N GLU A 265 11.21 10.41 -6.57
CA GLU A 265 11.94 10.91 -5.41
C GLU A 265 13.41 11.21 -5.72
N VAL A 266 14.08 10.42 -6.60
CA VAL A 266 15.43 10.74 -7.09
C VAL A 266 15.41 12.04 -7.89
N HIS A 267 14.42 12.24 -8.79
CA HIS A 267 14.25 13.51 -9.49
C HIS A 267 14.11 14.69 -8.52
N LYS A 268 13.27 14.56 -7.50
CA LYS A 268 13.08 15.60 -6.47
C LYS A 268 14.35 15.89 -5.66
N ALA A 269 15.22 14.89 -5.47
CA ALA A 269 16.45 15.02 -4.70
C ALA A 269 17.61 15.60 -5.53
N THR A 270 17.66 15.29 -6.83
CA THR A 270 18.78 15.65 -7.71
C THR A 270 18.50 16.83 -8.65
N GLY A 271 17.22 17.06 -8.98
CA GLY A 271 16.81 17.96 -10.07
C GLY A 271 17.06 17.41 -11.47
N ASP A 272 17.59 16.18 -11.61
CA ASP A 272 17.89 15.58 -12.91
C ASP A 272 16.62 15.14 -13.63
N ALA A 273 16.33 15.77 -14.77
CA ALA A 273 15.14 15.54 -15.58
C ALA A 273 15.07 14.13 -16.19
N ARG A 274 16.21 13.41 -16.31
CA ARG A 274 16.23 12.03 -16.84
C ARG A 274 15.35 11.09 -16.02
N TYR A 275 15.35 11.25 -14.70
CA TYR A 275 14.53 10.39 -13.81
C TYR A 275 13.05 10.68 -13.96
N LEU A 276 12.65 11.96 -14.15
CA LEU A 276 11.25 12.30 -14.41
C LEU A 276 10.82 11.74 -15.76
N ALA A 277 11.64 11.88 -16.81
CA ALA A 277 11.33 11.30 -18.13
C ALA A 277 11.19 9.78 -18.08
N ALA A 278 12.07 9.07 -17.37
CA ALA A 278 11.98 7.63 -17.16
C ALA A 278 10.73 7.24 -16.36
N ALA A 279 10.35 8.02 -15.34
CA ALA A 279 9.11 7.82 -14.59
C ALA A 279 7.86 7.95 -15.48
N GLU A 280 7.82 8.96 -16.36
CA GLU A 280 6.73 9.13 -17.33
C GLU A 280 6.69 7.99 -18.35
N GLU A 281 7.85 7.56 -18.87
CA GLU A 281 7.95 6.45 -19.82
C GLU A 281 7.41 5.15 -19.20
N LEU A 282 7.87 4.78 -18.00
CA LEU A 282 7.44 3.56 -17.31
C LEU A 282 5.96 3.61 -16.88
N THR A 283 5.46 4.79 -16.49
CA THR A 283 4.03 4.98 -16.22
C THR A 283 3.20 4.78 -17.50
N ASN A 284 3.67 5.28 -18.63
CA ASN A 284 3.00 5.07 -19.92
C ASN A 284 3.04 3.58 -20.34
N TYR A 285 4.18 2.91 -20.14
CA TYR A 285 4.29 1.47 -20.37
C TYR A 285 3.30 0.69 -19.50
N ALA A 286 3.26 0.97 -18.19
CA ALA A 286 2.33 0.33 -17.28
C ALA A 286 0.86 0.60 -17.69
N SER A 287 0.51 1.83 -18.05
CA SER A 287 -0.83 2.18 -18.53
C SER A 287 -1.22 1.44 -19.80
N LYS A 288 -0.26 1.15 -20.69
CA LYS A 288 -0.52 0.37 -21.92
C LYS A 288 -0.67 -1.13 -21.68
N LYS A 289 0.11 -1.69 -20.74
CA LYS A 289 0.26 -3.15 -20.58
C LYS A 289 -0.58 -3.75 -19.46
N PHE A 290 -0.88 -2.96 -18.43
CA PHE A 290 -1.57 -3.42 -17.21
C PHE A 290 -2.95 -2.80 -17.00
N ALA A 291 -3.30 -1.69 -17.67
CA ALA A 291 -4.58 -1.03 -17.43
C ALA A 291 -5.76 -1.98 -17.70
N SER A 292 -6.82 -1.79 -16.93
CA SER A 292 -8.09 -2.51 -17.10
C SER A 292 -8.67 -2.21 -18.49
N GLU A 293 -9.04 -3.24 -19.20
CA GLU A 293 -9.68 -3.12 -20.52
C GLU A 293 -11.05 -2.41 -20.38
N GLY A 294 -11.46 -1.70 -21.44
CA GLY A 294 -12.75 -1.01 -21.47
C GLY A 294 -12.82 0.29 -20.66
N GLY A 295 -11.69 0.80 -20.13
CA GLY A 295 -11.65 2.10 -19.41
C GLY A 295 -12.26 2.06 -18.02
N GLY A 296 -12.44 0.89 -17.42
CA GLY A 296 -13.02 0.70 -16.09
C GLY A 296 -12.14 1.17 -14.93
N GLY A 297 -10.94 1.68 -15.21
CA GLY A 297 -9.96 2.16 -14.22
C GLY A 297 -9.20 1.05 -13.48
N GLY A 298 -8.03 1.42 -12.93
CA GLY A 298 -7.13 0.52 -12.24
C GLY A 298 -6.31 -0.37 -13.17
N TYR A 299 -5.38 -1.11 -12.57
CA TYR A 299 -4.39 -1.91 -13.27
C TYR A 299 -4.46 -3.36 -12.79
N TYR A 300 -4.27 -4.30 -13.70
CA TYR A 300 -4.00 -5.69 -13.35
C TYR A 300 -2.58 -5.83 -12.78
N ASP A 301 -2.38 -6.81 -11.92
CA ASP A 301 -1.08 -7.05 -11.29
C ASP A 301 -0.05 -7.63 -12.26
N THR A 302 -0.50 -8.27 -13.33
CA THR A 302 0.32 -9.01 -14.30
C THR A 302 0.03 -8.63 -15.75
N LEU A 303 0.96 -8.94 -16.64
CA LEU A 303 0.79 -8.80 -18.09
C LEU A 303 -0.34 -9.72 -18.62
N ALA A 304 -0.89 -9.39 -19.80
CA ALA A 304 -2.02 -10.12 -20.38
C ALA A 304 -1.64 -11.50 -20.93
N ASP A 305 -0.37 -11.69 -21.30
CA ASP A 305 0.16 -12.87 -21.97
C ASP A 305 0.75 -13.93 -21.01
N GLN A 306 0.43 -13.85 -19.72
CA GLN A 306 0.86 -14.84 -18.74
C GLN A 306 -0.03 -16.09 -18.81
N SER A 307 0.42 -17.08 -19.57
CA SER A 307 -0.32 -18.32 -19.84
C SER A 307 -0.45 -19.27 -18.65
N ASP A 308 0.31 -19.06 -17.59
CA ASP A 308 0.30 -19.82 -16.33
C ASP A 308 -0.70 -19.30 -15.31
N LEU A 309 -1.37 -18.17 -15.58
CA LEU A 309 -2.37 -17.61 -14.70
C LEU A 309 -3.79 -17.94 -15.14
N PHE A 310 -4.57 -18.49 -14.21
CA PHE A 310 -5.98 -18.77 -14.42
C PHE A 310 -6.82 -17.50 -14.58
N VAL A 311 -6.47 -16.43 -13.83
CA VAL A 311 -7.15 -15.12 -13.89
C VAL A 311 -6.18 -14.00 -13.57
N ARG A 312 -6.33 -12.86 -14.24
CA ARG A 312 -5.60 -11.63 -13.90
C ARG A 312 -6.30 -10.92 -12.74
N VAL A 313 -5.57 -10.67 -11.68
CA VAL A 313 -6.07 -10.00 -10.47
C VAL A 313 -5.76 -8.50 -10.53
N ARG A 314 -6.59 -7.68 -9.91
CA ARG A 314 -6.37 -6.26 -9.63
C ARG A 314 -6.31 -6.08 -8.12
N SER A 315 -5.14 -6.19 -7.53
CA SER A 315 -4.96 -6.04 -6.10
C SER A 315 -5.05 -4.57 -5.68
N THR A 316 -5.85 -4.31 -4.66
CA THR A 316 -5.98 -2.97 -4.05
C THR A 316 -5.68 -3.02 -2.55
N TYR A 317 -5.41 -4.18 -2.01
CA TYR A 317 -5.14 -4.40 -0.59
C TYR A 317 -3.67 -4.16 -0.28
N ASP A 318 -3.41 -3.34 0.75
CA ASP A 318 -2.07 -3.08 1.28
C ASP A 318 -1.72 -4.17 2.30
N GLY A 319 -0.64 -4.91 2.03
CA GLY A 319 -0.07 -5.93 2.91
C GLY A 319 1.21 -5.45 3.60
N ALA A 320 2.22 -6.31 3.62
CA ALA A 320 3.58 -5.92 4.04
C ALA A 320 4.21 -4.90 3.07
N THR A 321 3.80 -4.94 1.81
CA THR A 321 4.05 -3.88 0.83
C THR A 321 2.71 -3.24 0.44
N PRO A 322 2.71 -1.97 -0.01
CA PRO A 322 1.49 -1.36 -0.53
C PRO A 322 1.04 -2.04 -1.82
N SER A 323 -0.23 -1.90 -2.16
CA SER A 323 -0.72 -2.38 -3.45
C SER A 323 -0.08 -1.60 -4.61
N GLY A 324 0.26 -2.28 -5.71
CA GLY A 324 0.76 -1.64 -6.92
C GLY A 324 -0.20 -0.56 -7.44
N ASN A 325 -1.50 -0.80 -7.35
CA ASN A 325 -2.54 0.17 -7.68
C ASN A 325 -2.52 1.40 -6.76
N GLY A 326 -2.35 1.21 -5.45
CA GLY A 326 -2.27 2.32 -4.49
C GLY A 326 -1.08 3.23 -4.75
N VAL A 327 0.10 2.65 -5.01
CA VAL A 327 1.31 3.43 -5.32
C VAL A 327 1.21 4.10 -6.70
N MET A 328 0.60 3.44 -7.71
CA MET A 328 0.39 4.05 -9.03
C MET A 328 -0.50 5.30 -8.94
N LEU A 329 -1.53 5.29 -8.09
CA LEU A 329 -2.33 6.50 -7.82
C LEU A 329 -1.45 7.66 -7.33
N HIS A 330 -0.55 7.42 -6.37
CA HIS A 330 0.38 8.44 -5.89
C HIS A 330 1.34 8.92 -6.96
N ASN A 331 1.82 8.02 -7.83
CA ASN A 331 2.69 8.37 -8.95
C ASN A 331 1.97 9.28 -9.95
N LEU A 332 0.74 8.93 -10.34
CA LEU A 332 -0.06 9.75 -11.23
C LEU A 332 -0.27 11.17 -10.67
N LEU A 333 -0.61 11.29 -9.39
CA LEU A 333 -0.77 12.59 -8.75
C LEU A 333 0.56 13.36 -8.68
N SER A 334 1.67 12.68 -8.39
CA SER A 334 3.00 13.32 -8.35
C SER A 334 3.45 13.77 -9.74
N LEU A 335 3.22 12.96 -10.78
CA LEU A 335 3.49 13.36 -12.17
C LEU A 335 2.64 14.56 -12.59
N TYR A 336 1.37 14.62 -12.19
CA TYR A 336 0.55 15.81 -12.40
C TYR A 336 1.13 17.05 -11.73
N GLU A 337 1.53 16.95 -10.46
CA GLU A 337 2.12 18.08 -9.72
C GLU A 337 3.44 18.58 -10.33
N LEU A 338 4.26 17.66 -10.85
CA LEU A 338 5.57 17.99 -11.45
C LEU A 338 5.44 18.51 -12.88
N THR A 339 4.57 17.92 -13.70
CA THR A 339 4.48 18.21 -15.13
C THR A 339 3.31 19.12 -15.52
N LYS A 340 2.33 19.29 -14.63
CA LYS A 340 1.04 19.94 -14.88
C LYS A 340 0.24 19.31 -16.03
N ASN A 341 0.56 18.08 -16.42
CA ASN A 341 -0.15 17.36 -17.46
C ASN A 341 -1.44 16.74 -16.91
N GLU A 342 -2.58 17.33 -17.29
CA GLU A 342 -3.93 16.96 -16.85
C GLU A 342 -4.30 15.48 -17.09
N ARG A 343 -3.62 14.79 -18.01
CA ARG A 343 -3.89 13.38 -18.27
C ARG A 343 -3.66 12.52 -17.03
N TYR A 344 -2.63 12.81 -16.22
CA TYR A 344 -2.30 12.06 -15.02
C TYR A 344 -3.38 12.21 -13.94
N LEU A 345 -3.84 13.44 -13.72
CA LEU A 345 -4.93 13.70 -12.79
C LEU A 345 -6.23 13.01 -13.24
N LYS A 346 -6.57 13.06 -14.53
CA LYS A 346 -7.75 12.37 -15.09
C LYS A 346 -7.66 10.85 -14.87
N HIS A 347 -6.49 10.23 -15.11
CA HIS A 347 -6.29 8.80 -14.84
C HIS A 347 -6.45 8.49 -13.35
N ALA A 348 -5.82 9.25 -12.45
CA ALA A 348 -5.96 9.04 -11.02
C ALA A 348 -7.42 9.12 -10.55
N VAL A 349 -8.22 10.06 -11.08
CA VAL A 349 -9.66 10.20 -10.77
C VAL A 349 -10.45 9.00 -11.26
N ILE A 350 -10.18 8.49 -12.48
CA ILE A 350 -10.84 7.30 -13.03
C ILE A 350 -10.54 6.08 -12.15
N ASP A 351 -9.27 5.87 -11.80
CA ASP A 351 -8.83 4.74 -10.99
C ASP A 351 -9.43 4.79 -9.57
N LEU A 352 -9.45 5.97 -8.93
CA LEU A 352 -10.08 6.17 -7.62
C LEU A 352 -11.58 5.88 -7.65
N ARG A 353 -12.26 6.23 -8.73
CA ARG A 353 -13.68 5.90 -8.92
C ARG A 353 -13.91 4.40 -9.08
N ALA A 354 -13.03 3.72 -9.82
CA ALA A 354 -13.08 2.26 -9.95
C ALA A 354 -12.90 1.54 -8.59
N PHE A 355 -12.12 2.15 -7.69
CA PHE A 355 -11.89 1.61 -6.35
C PHE A 355 -12.89 2.12 -5.29
N SER A 356 -13.90 2.88 -5.66
CA SER A 356 -14.85 3.49 -4.71
C SER A 356 -15.58 2.46 -3.83
N VAL A 357 -15.92 1.28 -4.35
CA VAL A 357 -16.60 0.22 -3.60
C VAL A 357 -15.63 -0.47 -2.62
N PRO A 358 -14.47 -1.01 -3.05
CA PRO A 358 -13.52 -1.59 -2.10
C PRO A 358 -13.01 -0.58 -1.07
N LEU A 359 -12.75 0.70 -1.44
CA LEU A 359 -12.36 1.75 -0.50
C LEU A 359 -13.38 1.97 0.62
N ARG A 360 -14.68 1.87 0.32
CA ARG A 360 -15.72 1.97 1.36
C ARG A 360 -15.83 0.73 2.24
N ARG A 361 -15.59 -0.46 1.69
CA ARG A 361 -15.75 -1.74 2.40
C ARG A 361 -14.51 -2.13 3.20
N GLN A 362 -13.31 -1.78 2.72
CA GLN A 362 -12.03 -2.26 3.25
C GLN A 362 -11.00 -1.13 3.40
N SER A 363 -11.44 0.05 3.82
CA SER A 363 -10.59 1.26 3.92
C SER A 363 -9.29 1.06 4.70
N VAL A 364 -9.31 0.26 5.77
CA VAL A 364 -8.13 -0.03 6.60
C VAL A 364 -7.06 -0.79 5.80
N GLY A 365 -7.48 -1.72 4.94
CA GLY A 365 -6.57 -2.48 4.06
C GLY A 365 -6.23 -1.77 2.75
N MET A 366 -6.57 -0.49 2.60
CA MET A 366 -6.34 0.32 1.39
C MET A 366 -5.82 1.71 1.75
N SER A 367 -4.95 1.79 2.74
CA SER A 367 -4.46 3.05 3.32
C SER A 367 -3.75 3.93 2.28
N HIS A 368 -2.98 3.34 1.36
CA HIS A 368 -2.34 4.07 0.25
C HIS A 368 -3.37 4.68 -0.69
N SER A 369 -4.36 3.90 -1.14
CA SER A 369 -5.43 4.40 -2.00
C SER A 369 -6.28 5.47 -1.30
N LEU A 370 -6.54 5.33 0.01
CA LEU A 370 -7.26 6.32 0.81
C LEU A 370 -6.49 7.64 0.92
N HIS A 371 -5.17 7.58 1.17
CA HIS A 371 -4.32 8.77 1.18
C HIS A 371 -4.22 9.41 -0.22
N ALA A 372 -4.15 8.60 -1.30
CA ALA A 372 -4.22 9.12 -2.66
C ALA A 372 -5.55 9.82 -2.96
N LEU A 373 -6.67 9.28 -2.46
CA LEU A 373 -7.99 9.94 -2.56
C LEU A 373 -8.00 11.29 -1.85
N GLN A 374 -7.50 11.37 -0.61
CA GLN A 374 -7.38 12.64 0.11
C GLN A 374 -6.59 13.66 -0.71
N ARG A 375 -5.41 13.28 -1.20
CA ARG A 375 -4.54 14.13 -2.00
C ARG A 375 -5.20 14.56 -3.33
N ALA A 376 -5.94 13.66 -3.99
CA ALA A 376 -6.65 13.96 -5.21
C ALA A 376 -7.81 14.94 -4.99
N ILE A 377 -8.52 14.86 -3.86
CA ILE A 377 -9.56 15.82 -3.47
C ILE A 377 -8.95 17.22 -3.23
N GLU A 378 -7.78 17.31 -2.60
CA GLU A 378 -7.06 18.57 -2.39
C GLU A 378 -6.61 19.21 -3.72
N LEU A 379 -6.12 18.41 -4.67
CA LEU A 379 -5.66 18.86 -5.98
C LEU A 379 -6.80 19.21 -6.94
N ALA A 380 -7.91 18.50 -6.88
CA ALA A 380 -9.02 18.63 -7.79
C ALA A 380 -10.38 18.51 -7.07
N PRO A 381 -10.72 19.43 -6.15
CA PRO A 381 -11.95 19.34 -5.36
C PRO A 381 -13.20 19.26 -6.22
N LYS A 382 -13.24 19.95 -7.35
CA LYS A 382 -14.36 19.93 -8.29
C LYS A 382 -14.60 18.56 -8.93
N ALA A 383 -13.57 17.74 -9.10
CA ALA A 383 -13.71 16.40 -9.65
C ALA A 383 -14.46 15.43 -8.69
N PHE A 384 -14.57 15.81 -7.41
CA PHE A 384 -15.20 15.01 -6.36
C PHE A 384 -16.37 15.72 -5.65
N ALA A 385 -16.55 17.06 -5.85
CA ALA A 385 -17.55 17.88 -5.15
C ALA A 385 -18.96 17.67 -5.69
N ASP A 386 -19.11 17.50 -6.98
CA ASP A 386 -20.38 17.12 -7.58
C ASP A 386 -20.38 15.62 -7.76
N GLY A 387 -21.50 14.99 -7.47
CA GLY A 387 -21.80 13.67 -8.01
C GLY A 387 -21.81 13.73 -9.53
N ALA A 388 -20.70 14.15 -10.12
CA ALA A 388 -20.51 14.10 -11.55
C ALA A 388 -20.67 12.64 -11.94
N VAL A 389 -21.91 12.27 -12.17
CA VAL A 389 -22.26 11.23 -13.10
C VAL A 389 -21.50 11.65 -14.36
N VAL A 390 -20.32 11.06 -14.57
CA VAL A 390 -19.80 11.00 -15.93
C VAL A 390 -20.98 10.39 -16.66
N ALA A 391 -21.67 11.22 -17.45
CA ALA A 391 -22.62 10.72 -18.41
C ALA A 391 -21.86 9.60 -19.11
N ALA A 392 -22.21 8.38 -18.78
CA ALA A 392 -21.55 7.21 -19.32
C ALA A 392 -21.69 7.40 -20.81
N LYS A 393 -20.56 7.72 -21.46
CA LYS A 393 -20.46 7.52 -22.90
C LYS A 393 -21.01 6.11 -23.07
N LYS A 394 -22.07 5.92 -23.85
CA LYS A 394 -22.81 4.67 -24.01
C LYS A 394 -21.83 3.52 -24.05
N LEU A 395 -21.46 2.99 -22.89
CA LEU A 395 -20.59 1.85 -22.79
C LEU A 395 -21.50 0.66 -23.10
N GLU A 396 -21.26 0.04 -24.23
CA GLU A 396 -21.93 -1.22 -24.51
C GLU A 396 -21.36 -2.31 -23.61
N PRO A 397 -22.21 -3.18 -23.04
CA PRO A 397 -21.73 -4.27 -22.21
C PRO A 397 -20.89 -5.23 -23.06
N THR A 398 -19.80 -5.75 -22.45
CA THR A 398 -18.87 -6.71 -23.09
C THR A 398 -18.81 -7.97 -22.25
N GLU A 399 -18.25 -9.07 -22.76
CA GLU A 399 -18.06 -10.30 -21.97
C GLU A 399 -17.28 -10.06 -20.67
N LYS A 400 -16.31 -9.14 -20.69
CA LYS A 400 -15.48 -8.80 -19.51
C LYS A 400 -16.17 -7.82 -18.55
N ALA A 401 -17.12 -7.04 -19.02
CA ALA A 401 -17.94 -6.13 -18.24
C ALA A 401 -19.40 -6.31 -18.66
N PRO A 402 -20.04 -7.42 -18.25
CA PRO A 402 -21.30 -7.85 -18.86
C PRO A 402 -22.52 -7.02 -18.46
N VAL A 403 -22.39 -6.12 -17.49
CA VAL A 403 -23.48 -5.26 -17.06
C VAL A 403 -23.00 -3.82 -16.98
N VAL A 404 -23.73 -2.94 -17.64
CA VAL A 404 -23.55 -1.48 -17.58
C VAL A 404 -24.82 -0.86 -17.00
N VAL A 405 -24.67 -0.07 -15.94
CA VAL A 405 -25.79 0.63 -15.27
C VAL A 405 -25.60 2.13 -15.45
N ALA A 406 -26.69 2.83 -15.82
CA ALA A 406 -26.70 4.28 -15.98
C ALA A 406 -27.99 4.87 -15.42
N LEU A 407 -27.92 6.11 -14.92
CA LEU A 407 -29.09 6.93 -14.63
C LEU A 407 -29.43 7.77 -15.84
N ASP A 408 -30.73 7.98 -16.12
CA ASP A 408 -31.20 8.92 -17.14
C ASP A 408 -30.92 10.37 -16.73
N GLN A 409 -31.01 10.64 -15.42
CA GLN A 409 -30.72 11.93 -14.82
C GLN A 409 -30.22 11.78 -13.38
N ALA A 410 -29.26 12.62 -13.02
CA ALA A 410 -28.73 12.67 -11.66
C ALA A 410 -29.47 13.68 -10.76
N LYS A 411 -30.51 14.33 -11.27
CA LYS A 411 -31.24 15.39 -10.58
C LYS A 411 -32.69 15.00 -10.42
N ALA A 412 -33.19 15.08 -9.19
CA ALA A 412 -34.61 14.91 -8.85
C ALA A 412 -35.20 16.25 -8.42
N ASP A 413 -36.07 16.84 -9.23
CA ASP A 413 -36.80 18.04 -8.88
C ASP A 413 -38.09 17.66 -8.12
N MET A 414 -38.10 17.98 -6.82
CA MET A 414 -39.20 17.69 -5.90
C MET A 414 -40.20 18.84 -5.75
N SER A 415 -40.10 19.88 -6.54
CA SER A 415 -40.99 21.06 -6.43
C SER A 415 -42.49 20.72 -6.56
N SER A 416 -42.84 19.64 -7.26
CA SER A 416 -44.19 19.08 -7.33
C SER A 416 -44.55 18.08 -6.22
N GLY A 417 -43.65 17.85 -5.25
CA GLY A 417 -43.80 16.87 -4.18
C GLY A 417 -43.38 15.45 -4.57
N SER A 418 -43.05 15.19 -5.83
CA SER A 418 -42.55 13.89 -6.30
C SER A 418 -41.65 14.03 -7.51
N ALA A 419 -40.70 13.08 -7.66
CA ALA A 419 -39.83 12.99 -8.83
C ALA A 419 -39.64 11.52 -9.26
N VAL A 420 -39.35 11.31 -10.54
CA VAL A 420 -39.07 9.99 -11.10
C VAL A 420 -37.66 10.01 -11.66
N ILE A 421 -36.85 9.00 -11.30
CA ILE A 421 -35.51 8.74 -11.84
C ILE A 421 -35.55 7.37 -12.52
N LYS A 422 -35.00 7.26 -13.71
CA LYS A 422 -34.90 6.00 -14.43
C LYS A 422 -33.46 5.48 -14.36
N VAL A 423 -33.34 4.17 -14.13
CA VAL A 423 -32.08 3.44 -14.17
C VAL A 423 -32.12 2.50 -15.37
N THR A 424 -31.20 2.67 -16.29
CA THR A 424 -31.02 1.75 -17.41
C THR A 424 -29.91 0.75 -17.07
N ILE A 425 -30.19 -0.55 -17.24
CA ILE A 425 -29.22 -1.63 -17.08
C ILE A 425 -29.10 -2.33 -18.43
N ALA A 426 -27.94 -2.24 -19.06
CA ALA A 426 -27.61 -2.97 -20.27
C ALA A 426 -26.79 -4.23 -19.89
N ILE A 427 -27.21 -5.39 -20.38
CA ILE A 427 -26.64 -6.70 -20.07
C ILE A 427 -26.14 -7.33 -21.36
N HIS A 428 -24.91 -7.85 -21.36
CA HIS A 428 -24.32 -8.53 -22.50
C HIS A 428 -25.17 -9.75 -22.92
N LYS A 429 -25.21 -10.03 -24.21
CA LYS A 429 -26.10 -11.07 -24.80
C LYS A 429 -25.93 -12.46 -24.19
N ASP A 430 -24.73 -12.81 -23.74
CA ASP A 430 -24.40 -14.11 -23.14
C ASP A 430 -24.54 -14.13 -21.61
N PHE A 431 -25.09 -13.07 -21.03
CA PHE A 431 -25.28 -12.91 -19.59
C PHE A 431 -26.73 -12.57 -19.23
N HIS A 432 -27.09 -12.84 -17.99
CA HIS A 432 -28.32 -12.41 -17.34
C HIS A 432 -28.01 -11.90 -15.93
N ILE A 433 -28.93 -11.17 -15.34
CA ILE A 433 -28.95 -10.84 -13.91
C ILE A 433 -30.22 -11.39 -13.29
N ASN A 434 -30.17 -11.81 -12.04
CA ASN A 434 -31.35 -12.26 -11.33
C ASN A 434 -32.36 -11.12 -11.18
N ALA A 435 -33.65 -11.43 -11.22
CA ALA A 435 -34.71 -10.45 -10.98
C ALA A 435 -34.74 -10.02 -9.50
N ASN A 436 -35.53 -9.02 -9.17
CA ASN A 436 -35.74 -8.60 -7.78
C ASN A 436 -36.44 -9.67 -6.90
N LYS A 437 -37.11 -10.61 -7.54
CA LYS A 437 -37.71 -11.80 -6.92
C LYS A 437 -37.34 -13.02 -7.77
N PRO A 438 -36.18 -13.59 -7.60
CA PRO A 438 -35.66 -14.60 -8.52
C PRO A 438 -36.32 -15.96 -8.40
N GLY A 439 -37.11 -16.19 -7.34
CA GLY A 439 -37.76 -17.47 -7.08
C GLY A 439 -36.91 -18.51 -6.34
N ASP A 440 -35.70 -18.17 -5.99
CA ASP A 440 -34.77 -18.97 -5.18
C ASP A 440 -33.99 -18.03 -4.22
N ASP A 441 -34.01 -18.38 -2.92
CA ASP A 441 -33.35 -17.56 -1.88
C ASP A 441 -31.82 -17.70 -1.84
N GLN A 442 -31.28 -18.65 -2.58
CA GLN A 442 -29.83 -18.87 -2.64
C GLN A 442 -29.13 -17.99 -3.68
N VAL A 443 -29.87 -17.36 -4.59
CA VAL A 443 -29.30 -16.48 -5.60
C VAL A 443 -29.44 -15.01 -5.19
N ILE A 444 -28.48 -14.18 -5.60
CA ILE A 444 -28.44 -12.76 -5.26
C ILE A 444 -29.40 -11.98 -6.14
N PRO A 445 -30.45 -11.34 -5.56
CA PRO A 445 -31.43 -10.59 -6.33
C PRO A 445 -30.90 -9.24 -6.82
N LEU A 446 -31.54 -8.70 -7.85
CA LEU A 446 -31.44 -7.29 -8.22
C LEU A 446 -32.12 -6.44 -7.15
N VAL A 447 -31.38 -5.52 -6.54
CA VAL A 447 -31.90 -4.63 -5.50
C VAL A 447 -31.56 -3.19 -5.83
N VAL A 448 -32.58 -2.33 -5.75
CA VAL A 448 -32.40 -0.87 -5.86
C VAL A 448 -32.76 -0.22 -4.54
N LYS A 449 -31.87 0.63 -4.02
CA LYS A 449 -32.07 1.40 -2.78
C LYS A 449 -31.79 2.88 -3.01
N VAL A 450 -32.47 3.72 -2.24
CA VAL A 450 -32.17 5.14 -2.12
C VAL A 450 -31.67 5.39 -0.70
N GLU A 451 -30.50 6.00 -0.58
CA GLU A 451 -29.88 6.32 0.72
C GLU A 451 -29.59 7.83 0.83
N GLY A 452 -29.32 8.29 2.04
CA GLY A 452 -29.00 9.69 2.31
C GLY A 452 -30.22 10.61 2.26
N VAL A 453 -31.41 10.06 2.51
CA VAL A 453 -32.69 10.77 2.57
C VAL A 453 -33.42 10.43 3.87
N SER A 454 -34.08 11.42 4.44
CA SER A 454 -34.97 11.25 5.61
C SER A 454 -36.34 11.86 5.32
N ASP A 455 -37.39 11.23 5.80
CA ASP A 455 -38.80 11.59 5.50
C ASP A 455 -39.09 11.71 4.00
N LEU A 456 -38.40 10.86 3.20
CA LEU A 456 -38.61 10.74 1.77
C LEU A 456 -38.93 9.29 1.46
N GLN A 457 -40.16 9.04 1.01
CA GLN A 457 -40.61 7.71 0.60
C GLN A 457 -40.16 7.46 -0.84
N TRP A 458 -39.83 6.21 -1.15
CA TRP A 458 -39.49 5.80 -2.49
C TRP A 458 -40.07 4.44 -2.83
N THR A 459 -40.42 4.29 -4.11
CA THR A 459 -40.91 3.03 -4.67
C THR A 459 -40.11 2.70 -5.92
N VAL A 460 -39.87 1.41 -6.15
CA VAL A 460 -39.14 0.91 -7.32
C VAL A 460 -40.09 0.07 -8.15
N LYS A 461 -40.21 0.41 -9.42
CA LYS A 461 -40.93 -0.38 -10.40
C LYS A 461 -39.92 -1.12 -11.27
N TYR A 462 -39.84 -2.42 -11.07
CA TYR A 462 -38.99 -3.31 -11.86
C TYR A 462 -39.72 -3.74 -13.14
N PRO A 463 -39.01 -3.98 -14.27
CA PRO A 463 -39.60 -4.57 -15.46
C PRO A 463 -40.01 -6.02 -15.25
N GLU A 464 -40.81 -6.56 -16.14
CA GLU A 464 -41.18 -7.98 -16.13
C GLU A 464 -39.97 -8.88 -16.33
N ALA A 465 -39.79 -9.87 -15.48
CA ALA A 465 -38.72 -10.85 -15.55
C ALA A 465 -39.10 -12.03 -16.44
N LYS A 466 -38.11 -12.69 -17.03
CA LYS A 466 -38.30 -13.94 -17.78
C LYS A 466 -37.94 -15.14 -16.92
N LYS A 467 -38.79 -16.19 -16.96
CA LYS A 467 -38.44 -17.48 -16.32
C LYS A 467 -37.50 -18.26 -17.25
N GLN A 468 -36.36 -18.63 -16.72
CA GLN A 468 -35.34 -19.41 -17.44
C GLN A 468 -34.80 -20.52 -16.54
N LYS A 469 -34.63 -21.72 -17.12
CA LYS A 469 -34.05 -22.87 -16.42
C LYS A 469 -32.54 -22.92 -16.72
N PHE A 470 -31.74 -23.04 -15.67
CA PHE A 470 -30.28 -23.16 -15.74
C PHE A 470 -29.83 -24.53 -15.23
N SER A 471 -28.70 -25.02 -15.67
CA SER A 471 -28.12 -26.32 -15.27
C SER A 471 -27.73 -26.35 -13.78
N PHE A 472 -27.43 -25.20 -13.20
CA PHE A 472 -27.02 -25.02 -11.81
C PHE A 472 -28.18 -24.77 -10.83
N ALA A 473 -29.41 -24.64 -11.31
CA ALA A 473 -30.59 -24.35 -10.46
C ALA A 473 -31.64 -25.44 -10.55
N ASP A 474 -32.15 -25.87 -9.41
CA ASP A 474 -33.21 -26.93 -9.33
C ASP A 474 -34.52 -26.44 -9.93
N LYS A 475 -34.82 -25.16 -9.84
CA LYS A 475 -36.04 -24.51 -10.33
C LYS A 475 -35.72 -23.44 -11.35
N PRO A 476 -36.68 -23.12 -12.26
CA PRO A 476 -36.53 -21.98 -13.14
C PRO A 476 -36.37 -20.67 -12.33
N LEU A 477 -35.38 -19.88 -12.64
CA LEU A 477 -35.14 -18.57 -12.04
C LEU A 477 -35.82 -17.46 -12.84
N GLU A 478 -36.26 -16.41 -12.16
CA GLU A 478 -36.69 -15.17 -12.81
C GLU A 478 -35.47 -14.28 -13.02
N VAL A 479 -35.19 -13.91 -14.29
CA VAL A 479 -33.99 -13.19 -14.69
C VAL A 479 -34.30 -12.07 -15.68
N HIS A 480 -33.36 -11.13 -15.80
CA HIS A 480 -33.34 -10.10 -16.82
C HIS A 480 -32.15 -10.28 -17.76
N SER A 481 -32.36 -10.02 -19.04
CA SER A 481 -31.35 -10.05 -20.11
C SER A 481 -31.57 -8.88 -21.10
N GLY A 482 -30.55 -8.52 -21.85
CA GLY A 482 -30.60 -7.39 -22.76
C GLY A 482 -30.64 -6.04 -22.02
N THR A 483 -31.38 -5.06 -22.50
CA THR A 483 -31.49 -3.77 -21.84
C THR A 483 -32.81 -3.66 -21.10
N ILE A 484 -32.75 -3.31 -19.82
CA ILE A 484 -33.93 -3.10 -18.96
C ILE A 484 -33.93 -1.68 -18.39
N GLU A 485 -35.11 -1.19 -18.06
CA GLU A 485 -35.32 0.11 -17.42
C GLU A 485 -36.08 -0.07 -16.10
N ILE A 486 -35.60 0.56 -15.05
CA ILE A 486 -36.18 0.55 -13.71
C ILE A 486 -36.60 1.98 -13.37
N GLU A 487 -37.82 2.18 -12.90
CA GLU A 487 -38.30 3.48 -12.46
C GLU A 487 -38.30 3.59 -10.95
N ILE A 488 -37.68 4.66 -10.43
CA ILE A 488 -37.66 5.01 -9.01
C ILE A 488 -38.51 6.26 -8.82
N THR A 489 -39.62 6.15 -8.11
CA THR A 489 -40.45 7.30 -7.77
C THR A 489 -40.12 7.74 -6.35
N LEU A 490 -39.72 8.99 -6.17
CA LEU A 490 -39.48 9.67 -4.91
C LEU A 490 -40.69 10.50 -4.52
N LYS A 491 -41.11 10.50 -3.25
CA LYS A 491 -42.17 11.32 -2.69
C LYS A 491 -41.70 11.98 -1.40
N ALA A 492 -41.78 13.29 -1.32
CA ALA A 492 -41.38 14.05 -0.14
C ALA A 492 -42.45 13.95 0.95
N GLY A 493 -42.04 13.72 2.20
CA GLY A 493 -42.84 13.98 3.38
C GLY A 493 -42.76 15.45 3.82
N SER A 494 -43.39 15.77 4.94
CA SER A 494 -43.44 17.15 5.49
C SER A 494 -42.10 17.70 5.92
N ASP A 495 -41.20 16.83 6.37
CA ASP A 495 -39.88 17.17 6.90
C ASP A 495 -38.73 16.53 6.08
N ALA A 496 -38.98 16.33 4.78
CA ALA A 496 -38.08 15.66 3.88
C ALA A 496 -36.72 16.40 3.80
N LYS A 497 -35.64 15.64 4.03
CA LYS A 497 -34.25 16.14 3.94
C LYS A 497 -33.41 15.19 3.11
N ALA A 498 -32.49 15.73 2.37
CA ALA A 498 -31.51 14.97 1.59
C ALA A 498 -30.10 15.36 2.03
N THR A 499 -29.36 14.39 2.57
CA THR A 499 -27.96 14.56 2.99
C THR A 499 -27.12 13.57 2.21
N LYS A 500 -26.47 14.03 1.13
CA LYS A 500 -25.71 13.18 0.20
C LYS A 500 -26.56 12.02 -0.37
N PRO A 501 -27.74 12.31 -0.97
CA PRO A 501 -28.63 11.28 -1.48
C PRO A 501 -27.98 10.51 -2.63
N ARG A 502 -28.22 9.18 -2.67
CA ARG A 502 -27.64 8.30 -3.69
C ARG A 502 -28.55 7.13 -4.01
N ILE A 503 -28.49 6.65 -5.24
CA ILE A 503 -29.11 5.41 -5.69
C ILE A 503 -28.06 4.32 -5.69
N ILE A 504 -28.40 3.16 -5.14
CA ILE A 504 -27.58 1.96 -5.12
C ILE A 504 -28.32 0.87 -5.89
N VAL A 505 -27.66 0.27 -6.88
CA VAL A 505 -28.15 -0.89 -7.62
C VAL A 505 -27.20 -2.03 -7.38
N SER A 506 -27.66 -3.06 -6.66
CA SER A 506 -26.90 -4.29 -6.38
C SER A 506 -27.40 -5.41 -7.28
N TYR A 507 -26.50 -6.14 -7.92
CA TYR A 507 -26.81 -7.22 -8.85
C TYR A 507 -25.70 -8.27 -8.90
N GLN A 508 -26.02 -9.43 -9.48
CA GLN A 508 -25.04 -10.45 -9.83
C GLN A 508 -25.27 -10.86 -11.28
N ALA A 509 -24.23 -10.81 -12.11
CA ALA A 509 -24.26 -11.27 -13.49
C ALA A 509 -23.86 -12.74 -13.56
N CYS A 510 -24.63 -13.54 -14.27
CA CYS A 510 -24.38 -14.96 -14.51
C CYS A 510 -24.47 -15.27 -16.00
N ASN A 511 -23.74 -16.28 -16.46
CA ASN A 511 -23.95 -16.95 -17.74
C ASN A 511 -24.41 -18.40 -17.49
N ASP A 512 -24.41 -19.25 -18.50
CA ASP A 512 -24.83 -20.64 -18.39
C ASP A 512 -23.89 -21.51 -17.54
N ASP A 513 -22.63 -21.07 -17.36
CA ASP A 513 -21.57 -21.83 -16.70
C ASP A 513 -21.28 -21.34 -15.28
N ALA A 514 -21.37 -20.04 -15.01
CA ALA A 514 -20.94 -19.44 -13.74
C ALA A 514 -21.59 -18.10 -13.45
N CYS A 515 -21.65 -17.75 -12.16
CA CYS A 515 -21.98 -16.41 -11.69
C CYS A 515 -20.73 -15.62 -11.31
N LEU A 516 -20.64 -14.38 -11.74
CA LEU A 516 -19.60 -13.45 -11.33
C LEU A 516 -19.80 -13.02 -9.88
N LEU A 517 -18.83 -12.35 -9.31
CA LEU A 517 -18.98 -11.75 -7.99
C LEU A 517 -20.11 -10.70 -8.02
N PRO A 518 -20.88 -10.58 -6.92
CA PRO A 518 -21.90 -9.53 -6.79
C PRO A 518 -21.28 -8.15 -6.99
N ALA A 519 -21.98 -7.30 -7.72
CA ALA A 519 -21.55 -5.94 -8.02
C ALA A 519 -22.57 -4.91 -7.55
N GLU A 520 -22.09 -3.71 -7.28
CA GLU A 520 -22.94 -2.56 -6.95
C GLU A 520 -22.60 -1.38 -7.83
N PHE A 521 -23.62 -0.78 -8.40
CA PHE A 521 -23.55 0.55 -8.99
C PHE A 521 -24.09 1.57 -7.98
N VAL A 522 -23.33 2.64 -7.72
CA VAL A 522 -23.71 3.70 -6.80
C VAL A 522 -23.63 5.02 -7.51
N ALA A 523 -24.74 5.71 -7.61
CA ALA A 523 -24.82 7.03 -8.20
C ALA A 523 -25.35 8.04 -7.18
N PRO A 524 -24.61 9.12 -6.89
CA PRO A 524 -25.17 10.25 -6.17
C PRO A 524 -26.23 10.94 -7.02
N ILE A 525 -27.25 11.46 -6.37
CA ILE A 525 -28.28 12.28 -6.98
C ILE A 525 -28.38 13.62 -6.26
N VAL A 526 -28.81 14.64 -7.00
CA VAL A 526 -29.16 15.95 -6.43
C VAL A 526 -30.66 15.99 -6.27
N VAL A 527 -31.14 16.23 -5.06
CA VAL A 527 -32.57 16.39 -4.76
C VAL A 527 -32.82 17.87 -4.48
N GLU A 528 -33.59 18.51 -5.36
CA GLU A 528 -33.93 19.94 -5.26
C GLU A 528 -35.42 20.11 -5.00
N GLY A 529 -35.84 21.31 -4.56
CA GLY A 529 -37.25 21.66 -4.36
C GLY A 529 -37.88 20.97 -3.13
N LEU A 530 -37.10 20.44 -2.19
CA LEU A 530 -37.59 20.06 -0.86
C LEU A 530 -37.96 21.36 -0.10
N ARG A 531 -39.12 21.38 0.54
CA ARG A 531 -39.66 22.55 1.27
C ARG A 531 -39.19 22.57 2.72
#